data_08c094126b590652375ab656450f64bd
#
_entry.id   08c094126b590652375ab656450f64bd
#
_cell.length_a   1.000
_cell.length_b   1.000
_cell.length_c   1.000
_cell.angle_alpha   90.00
_cell.angle_beta   90.00
_cell.angle_gamma   90.00
#
_symmetry.space_group_name_H-M   'P 1'
#
loop_
_entity.id
_entity.type
_entity.pdbx_description
1 polymer ?
#
loop_
_entity_poly.entity_id
_entity_poly.type
_entity_poly.pdbx_seq_one_letter_code
_entity_poly.pdbx_strand_id
1 'polypeptide(L)'
;FRNKGLDVLLEGMKRLAGLERLEREVVLYVMVPAANRGARADLQRHLQDPSQPIDGSQWPWATHYLENMQWDPIVRAIDGSPLADPASKVHVIFVPSYLDDRDGIFGKSYYELLVGMDLTLFPSYYEPWGYTPLESIAFSVPTVTTTLAGFGLWIDRREEHPGVAVLCREDGNDDEVASALADAVLRFSQLEAARVEEMRRAAGELSKEALWSRLFKAYEEAYAQAIDNADVRMNHAAADTAQLPEQQVKLVYQVLRPERPDWSRTMVEKNLPDRLRPLEELAHNLWWCWNPGARDLFEEIDPDLWNRSERNPIAFLDLLSVNRLKELERDERFLVLLDAVYAQFRSYMSEKPDPATPKIAYFSMEYGLHASLKI
;
A
#
# COMPACT_ATOMS: atom_id res chain seq x y z
N PHE A 1 -11.71 1.48 3.88
CA PHE A 1 -13.11 1.37 3.43
C PHE A 1 -13.32 2.24 2.18
N ARG A 2 -13.37 3.58 2.31
CA ARG A 2 -13.64 4.50 1.20
C ARG A 2 -12.57 4.46 0.10
N ASN A 3 -11.30 4.44 0.45
CA ASN A 3 -10.20 4.44 -0.53
C ASN A 3 -10.25 3.23 -1.49
N LYS A 4 -10.67 2.07 -1.00
CA LYS A 4 -10.88 0.86 -1.83
C LYS A 4 -12.28 0.80 -2.46
N GLY A 5 -13.12 1.82 -2.26
CA GLY A 5 -14.46 1.92 -2.84
C GLY A 5 -15.48 0.93 -2.30
N LEU A 6 -15.28 0.42 -1.08
CA LEU A 6 -16.22 -0.54 -0.46
C LEU A 6 -17.57 0.10 -0.13
N ASP A 7 -17.60 1.40 0.08
CA ASP A 7 -18.83 2.20 0.24
C ASP A 7 -19.70 2.17 -1.03
N VAL A 8 -19.13 2.51 -2.17
CA VAL A 8 -19.86 2.48 -3.46
C VAL A 8 -20.16 1.05 -3.91
N LEU A 9 -19.30 0.07 -3.58
CA LEU A 9 -19.56 -1.34 -3.83
C LEU A 9 -20.81 -1.81 -3.11
N LEU A 10 -20.88 -1.61 -1.80
CA LEU A 10 -22.01 -2.05 -1.00
C LEU A 10 -23.30 -1.30 -1.39
N GLU A 11 -23.19 -0.02 -1.71
CA GLU A 11 -24.32 0.75 -2.22
C GLU A 11 -24.82 0.21 -3.58
N GLY A 12 -23.91 -0.10 -4.50
CA GLY A 12 -24.25 -0.75 -5.77
C GLY A 12 -24.94 -2.10 -5.58
N MET A 13 -24.48 -2.91 -4.63
CA MET A 13 -25.08 -4.21 -4.33
C MET A 13 -26.47 -4.08 -3.68
N LYS A 14 -26.71 -3.06 -2.86
CA LYS A 14 -28.07 -2.75 -2.35
C LYS A 14 -29.03 -2.41 -3.50
N ARG A 15 -28.57 -1.61 -4.45
CA ARG A 15 -29.36 -1.27 -5.66
C ARG A 15 -29.65 -2.54 -6.46
N LEU A 16 -28.64 -3.39 -6.66
CA LEU A 16 -28.80 -4.67 -7.37
C LEU A 16 -29.84 -5.56 -6.69
N ALA A 17 -29.80 -5.67 -5.36
CA ALA A 17 -30.75 -6.46 -4.58
C ALA A 17 -32.21 -6.00 -4.75
N GLY A 18 -32.42 -4.70 -5.02
CA GLY A 18 -33.74 -4.13 -5.29
C GLY A 18 -34.25 -4.30 -6.73
N LEU A 19 -33.46 -4.87 -7.64
CA LEU A 19 -33.86 -5.01 -9.03
C LEU A 19 -34.68 -6.29 -9.28
N GLU A 20 -35.95 -6.16 -9.67
CA GLU A 20 -36.81 -7.29 -10.02
C GLU A 20 -36.24 -8.15 -11.18
N ARG A 21 -35.48 -7.53 -12.08
CA ARG A 21 -34.82 -8.19 -13.22
C ARG A 21 -33.62 -9.04 -12.90
N LEU A 22 -33.16 -9.08 -11.62
CA LEU A 22 -32.12 -10.00 -11.18
C LEU A 22 -32.73 -11.40 -11.05
N GLU A 23 -32.38 -12.31 -11.96
CA GLU A 23 -32.94 -13.67 -11.99
C GLU A 23 -32.10 -14.64 -11.16
N ARG A 24 -30.76 -14.54 -11.24
CA ARG A 24 -29.81 -15.40 -10.54
C ARG A 24 -29.44 -14.84 -9.18
N GLU A 25 -29.17 -15.71 -8.25
CA GLU A 25 -28.53 -15.34 -6.97
C GLU A 25 -27.08 -14.90 -7.20
N VAL A 26 -26.66 -13.89 -6.47
CA VAL A 26 -25.31 -13.34 -6.49
C VAL A 26 -24.70 -13.49 -5.09
N VAL A 27 -23.55 -14.12 -4.99
CA VAL A 27 -22.78 -14.20 -3.75
C VAL A 27 -21.60 -13.25 -3.84
N LEU A 28 -21.60 -12.22 -3.01
CA LEU A 28 -20.53 -11.24 -2.89
C LEU A 28 -19.60 -11.59 -1.74
N TYR A 29 -18.37 -11.98 -2.04
CA TYR A 29 -17.32 -12.11 -1.04
C TYR A 29 -16.60 -10.77 -0.85
N VAL A 30 -16.70 -10.17 0.33
CA VAL A 30 -15.95 -8.97 0.70
C VAL A 30 -14.70 -9.41 1.47
N MET A 31 -13.60 -9.58 0.75
CA MET A 31 -12.33 -10.09 1.28
C MET A 31 -11.40 -8.92 1.63
N VAL A 32 -11.52 -8.38 2.83
CA VAL A 32 -10.76 -7.22 3.28
C VAL A 32 -10.24 -7.47 4.70
N PRO A 33 -8.93 -7.61 4.89
CA PRO A 33 -8.36 -7.82 6.21
C PRO A 33 -8.73 -6.71 7.19
N ALA A 34 -9.13 -7.11 8.38
CA ALA A 34 -9.40 -6.21 9.50
C ALA A 34 -8.95 -6.86 10.81
N ALA A 35 -8.79 -6.06 11.85
CA ALA A 35 -8.48 -6.56 13.19
C ALA A 35 -9.63 -7.46 13.68
N ASN A 36 -9.35 -8.75 13.83
CA ASN A 36 -10.34 -9.77 14.19
C ASN A 36 -9.86 -10.65 15.34
N ARG A 37 -10.83 -11.30 16.00
CA ARG A 37 -10.63 -12.23 17.11
C ARG A 37 -10.57 -13.69 16.68
N GLY A 38 -10.45 -13.94 15.40
CA GLY A 38 -10.43 -15.25 14.79
C GLY A 38 -11.75 -15.67 14.13
N ALA A 39 -11.71 -16.82 13.51
CA ALA A 39 -12.86 -17.42 12.81
C ALA A 39 -14.00 -17.77 13.76
N ARG A 40 -15.23 -17.71 13.26
CA ARG A 40 -16.42 -18.12 14.02
C ARG A 40 -16.41 -19.61 14.28
N ALA A 41 -16.42 -19.99 15.58
CA ALA A 41 -16.36 -21.38 15.98
C ALA A 41 -17.61 -22.20 15.59
N ASP A 42 -18.79 -21.58 15.54
CA ASP A 42 -20.03 -22.21 15.08
C ASP A 42 -19.93 -22.55 13.58
N LEU A 43 -19.42 -21.63 12.77
CA LEU A 43 -19.24 -21.84 11.36
C LEU A 43 -18.16 -22.92 11.08
N GLN A 44 -17.07 -22.92 11.85
CA GLN A 44 -16.05 -23.98 11.75
C GLN A 44 -16.63 -25.36 12.05
N ARG A 45 -17.45 -25.50 13.11
CA ARG A 45 -18.12 -26.76 13.45
C ARG A 45 -19.07 -27.20 12.33
N HIS A 46 -19.87 -26.28 11.81
CA HIS A 46 -20.81 -26.58 10.70
C HIS A 46 -20.10 -27.02 9.43
N LEU A 47 -18.98 -26.38 9.08
CA LEU A 47 -18.17 -26.79 7.91
C LEU A 47 -17.55 -28.18 8.08
N GLN A 48 -17.21 -28.58 9.32
CA GLN A 48 -16.71 -29.93 9.61
C GLN A 48 -17.83 -30.96 9.67
N ASP A 49 -18.98 -30.60 10.19
CA ASP A 49 -20.16 -31.43 10.31
C ASP A 49 -21.41 -30.61 10.04
N PRO A 50 -22.01 -30.70 8.84
CA PRO A 50 -23.19 -29.93 8.45
C PRO A 50 -24.43 -30.15 9.33
N SER A 51 -24.44 -31.19 10.18
CA SER A 51 -25.53 -31.42 11.17
C SER A 51 -25.46 -30.46 12.37
N GLN A 52 -24.31 -29.85 12.62
CA GLN A 52 -24.14 -28.88 13.69
C GLN A 52 -24.84 -27.56 13.32
N PRO A 53 -25.62 -26.99 14.26
CA PRO A 53 -26.28 -25.73 13.98
C PRO A 53 -25.26 -24.57 13.84
N ILE A 54 -25.56 -23.64 12.94
CA ILE A 54 -24.94 -22.33 12.97
C ILE A 54 -25.67 -21.52 14.02
N ASP A 55 -24.96 -21.03 15.03
CA ASP A 55 -25.55 -20.22 16.10
C ASP A 55 -26.18 -18.97 15.49
N GLY A 56 -27.36 -18.56 16.00
CA GLY A 56 -28.07 -17.37 15.51
C GLY A 56 -27.29 -16.09 15.82
N SER A 57 -26.20 -15.89 15.08
CA SER A 57 -25.39 -14.68 15.20
C SER A 57 -26.15 -13.46 14.68
N GLN A 58 -26.02 -12.33 15.32
CA GLN A 58 -26.51 -11.05 14.83
C GLN A 58 -25.93 -10.71 13.43
N TRP A 59 -24.76 -11.24 13.10
CA TRP A 59 -24.07 -11.02 11.81
C TRP A 59 -23.78 -12.36 11.10
N PRO A 60 -24.80 -13.05 10.57
CA PRO A 60 -24.64 -14.39 9.98
C PRO A 60 -23.75 -14.39 8.75
N TRP A 61 -23.64 -13.27 8.06
CA TRP A 61 -22.85 -13.06 6.85
C TRP A 61 -21.35 -12.79 7.13
N ALA A 62 -20.91 -12.62 8.38
CA ALA A 62 -19.49 -12.46 8.74
C ALA A 62 -18.85 -13.81 9.06
N THR A 63 -17.67 -14.09 8.53
CA THR A 63 -16.90 -15.31 8.77
C THR A 63 -16.05 -15.27 10.05
N HIS A 64 -15.68 -14.08 10.48
CA HIS A 64 -14.85 -13.84 11.67
C HIS A 64 -15.49 -12.75 12.53
N TYR A 65 -15.20 -12.78 13.82
CA TYR A 65 -15.57 -11.69 14.72
C TYR A 65 -14.47 -10.64 14.73
N LEU A 66 -14.82 -9.41 14.38
CA LEU A 66 -13.94 -8.26 14.52
C LEU A 66 -13.75 -7.89 15.99
N GLU A 67 -12.67 -7.19 16.30
CA GLU A 67 -12.48 -6.61 17.63
C GLU A 67 -13.64 -5.68 18.00
N ASN A 68 -14.20 -4.99 17.01
CA ASN A 68 -15.28 -4.02 17.20
C ASN A 68 -16.33 -4.10 16.06
N MET A 69 -17.20 -5.12 16.10
CA MET A 69 -18.23 -5.35 15.08
C MET A 69 -19.15 -4.15 14.86
N GLN A 70 -19.60 -3.49 15.92
CA GLN A 70 -20.63 -2.44 15.84
C GLN A 70 -20.13 -1.14 15.15
N TRP A 71 -18.82 -0.91 15.15
CA TRP A 71 -18.22 0.31 14.59
C TRP A 71 -17.54 0.11 13.25
N ASP A 72 -17.43 -1.13 12.81
CA ASP A 72 -16.85 -1.41 11.50
C ASP A 72 -17.73 -0.85 10.38
N PRO A 73 -17.18 -0.11 9.42
CA PRO A 73 -17.96 0.53 8.37
C PRO A 73 -18.63 -0.45 7.40
N ILE A 74 -18.03 -1.63 7.16
CA ILE A 74 -18.62 -2.68 6.31
C ILE A 74 -19.81 -3.30 7.03
N VAL A 75 -19.63 -3.65 8.31
CA VAL A 75 -20.71 -4.20 9.15
C VAL A 75 -21.89 -3.24 9.19
N ARG A 76 -21.65 -1.97 9.45
CA ARG A 76 -22.70 -0.94 9.47
C ARG A 76 -23.39 -0.71 8.12
N ALA A 77 -22.68 -0.90 7.04
CA ALA A 77 -23.26 -0.75 5.70
C ALA A 77 -24.14 -1.93 5.31
N ILE A 78 -23.87 -3.13 5.84
CA ILE A 78 -24.65 -4.35 5.57
C ILE A 78 -25.82 -4.44 6.55
N ASP A 79 -25.57 -4.20 7.84
CA ASP A 79 -26.56 -4.37 8.91
C ASP A 79 -27.78 -3.51 8.68
N GLY A 80 -28.98 -4.11 8.81
CA GLY A 80 -30.26 -3.44 8.55
C GLY A 80 -30.53 -3.06 7.09
N SER A 81 -29.68 -3.49 6.15
CA SER A 81 -29.87 -3.26 4.69
C SER A 81 -30.44 -4.51 3.99
N PRO A 82 -30.90 -4.40 2.73
CA PRO A 82 -31.32 -5.56 1.95
C PRO A 82 -30.25 -6.65 1.80
N LEU A 83 -28.97 -6.31 2.01
CA LEU A 83 -27.85 -7.27 1.96
C LEU A 83 -27.77 -8.19 3.17
N ALA A 84 -28.43 -7.84 4.27
CA ALA A 84 -28.54 -8.68 5.47
C ALA A 84 -29.79 -9.57 5.44
N ASP A 85 -30.70 -9.35 4.49
CA ASP A 85 -31.94 -10.13 4.38
C ASP A 85 -31.65 -11.50 3.75
N PRO A 86 -31.93 -12.62 4.42
CA PRO A 86 -31.78 -13.96 3.85
C PRO A 86 -32.63 -14.22 2.59
N ALA A 87 -33.72 -13.47 2.39
CA ALA A 87 -34.55 -13.57 1.21
C ALA A 87 -34.03 -12.74 0.02
N SER A 88 -33.00 -11.96 0.21
CA SER A 88 -32.34 -11.22 -0.88
C SER A 88 -31.72 -12.17 -1.88
N LYS A 89 -31.74 -11.79 -3.17
CA LYS A 89 -30.96 -12.49 -4.21
C LYS A 89 -29.47 -12.11 -4.23
N VAL A 90 -29.05 -11.13 -3.42
CA VAL A 90 -27.66 -10.73 -3.24
C VAL A 90 -27.23 -11.08 -1.82
N HIS A 91 -26.40 -12.09 -1.72
CA HIS A 91 -25.87 -12.59 -0.45
C HIS A 91 -24.47 -12.08 -0.23
N VAL A 92 -24.19 -11.47 0.92
CA VAL A 92 -22.85 -10.97 1.26
C VAL A 92 -22.18 -11.95 2.21
N ILE A 93 -20.92 -12.26 1.95
CA ILE A 93 -20.03 -12.97 2.86
C ILE A 93 -18.84 -12.07 3.14
N PHE A 94 -18.78 -11.52 4.36
CA PHE A 94 -17.68 -10.67 4.80
C PHE A 94 -16.56 -11.51 5.42
N VAL A 95 -15.37 -11.39 4.85
CA VAL A 95 -14.17 -12.16 5.21
C VAL A 95 -13.09 -11.21 5.70
N PRO A 96 -13.14 -10.77 6.98
CA PRO A 96 -12.19 -9.79 7.53
C PRO A 96 -10.88 -10.45 7.98
N SER A 97 -10.27 -11.26 7.13
CA SER A 97 -9.03 -11.98 7.45
C SER A 97 -8.07 -11.99 6.28
N TYR A 98 -6.78 -12.14 6.56
CA TYR A 98 -5.82 -12.51 5.54
C TYR A 98 -6.07 -13.95 5.09
N LEU A 99 -6.02 -14.18 3.79
CA LEU A 99 -6.23 -15.47 3.17
C LEU A 99 -4.86 -16.10 2.85
N ASP A 100 -4.28 -16.70 3.87
CA ASP A 100 -2.94 -17.30 3.86
C ASP A 100 -2.96 -18.80 4.21
N ASP A 101 -4.07 -19.50 3.93
CA ASP A 101 -4.38 -20.90 4.27
C ASP A 101 -4.67 -21.18 5.77
N ARG A 102 -4.54 -20.19 6.65
CA ARG A 102 -4.72 -20.32 8.12
C ARG A 102 -5.87 -19.46 8.65
N ASP A 103 -6.71 -18.96 7.77
CA ASP A 103 -7.87 -18.11 8.13
C ASP A 103 -8.91 -18.86 9.02
N GLY A 104 -8.88 -20.20 9.03
CA GLY A 104 -9.75 -21.03 9.85
C GLY A 104 -11.14 -21.29 9.26
N ILE A 105 -11.48 -20.76 8.09
CA ILE A 105 -12.74 -20.95 7.37
C ILE A 105 -12.50 -21.62 6.02
N PHE A 106 -11.69 -21.00 5.16
CA PHE A 106 -11.44 -21.49 3.81
C PHE A 106 -10.24 -22.46 3.75
N GLY A 107 -9.22 -22.25 4.59
CA GLY A 107 -7.98 -23.04 4.58
C GLY A 107 -7.29 -23.01 3.23
N LYS A 108 -7.36 -21.85 2.54
CA LYS A 108 -6.83 -21.63 1.20
C LYS A 108 -6.24 -20.25 1.08
N SER A 109 -5.21 -20.14 0.25
CA SER A 109 -4.65 -18.84 -0.09
C SER A 109 -5.63 -18.01 -0.94
N TYR A 110 -5.43 -16.68 -0.95
CA TYR A 110 -6.20 -15.78 -1.80
C TYR A 110 -6.22 -16.23 -3.27
N TYR A 111 -5.08 -16.66 -3.81
CA TYR A 111 -4.97 -17.07 -5.22
C TYR A 111 -5.72 -18.37 -5.52
N GLU A 112 -5.79 -19.30 -4.57
CA GLU A 112 -6.59 -20.52 -4.74
C GLU A 112 -8.09 -20.22 -4.72
N LEU A 113 -8.52 -19.21 -3.96
CA LEU A 113 -9.92 -18.77 -3.95
C LEU A 113 -10.26 -17.95 -5.19
N LEU A 114 -9.33 -17.13 -5.65
CA LEU A 114 -9.53 -16.23 -6.79
C LEU A 114 -9.96 -16.96 -8.07
N VAL A 115 -9.37 -18.13 -8.37
CA VAL A 115 -9.73 -18.91 -9.55
C VAL A 115 -11.18 -19.42 -9.54
N GLY A 116 -11.79 -19.48 -8.36
CA GLY A 116 -13.20 -19.87 -8.18
C GLY A 116 -14.20 -18.72 -8.35
N MET A 117 -13.72 -17.48 -8.50
CA MET A 117 -14.58 -16.32 -8.70
C MET A 117 -15.02 -16.20 -10.16
N ASP A 118 -16.26 -15.76 -10.36
CA ASP A 118 -16.80 -15.48 -11.70
C ASP A 118 -16.44 -14.10 -12.19
N LEU A 119 -16.45 -13.13 -11.27
CA LEU A 119 -16.18 -11.72 -11.50
C LEU A 119 -15.53 -11.11 -10.28
N THR A 120 -14.58 -10.20 -10.45
CA THR A 120 -14.00 -9.40 -9.37
C THR A 120 -14.31 -7.92 -9.53
N LEU A 121 -14.48 -7.22 -8.41
CA LEU A 121 -14.87 -5.81 -8.36
C LEU A 121 -13.87 -5.02 -7.53
N PHE A 122 -13.18 -4.09 -8.16
CA PHE A 122 -12.18 -3.22 -7.53
C PHE A 122 -12.51 -1.73 -7.78
N PRO A 123 -13.56 -1.20 -7.14
CA PRO A 123 -14.01 0.17 -7.37
C PRO A 123 -13.21 1.19 -6.57
N SER A 124 -11.87 1.10 -6.61
CA SER A 124 -10.98 1.96 -5.81
C SER A 124 -11.18 3.44 -6.15
N TYR A 125 -11.18 4.27 -5.10
CA TYR A 125 -11.15 5.72 -5.21
C TYR A 125 -9.76 6.24 -5.57
N TYR A 126 -8.71 5.57 -5.08
CA TYR A 126 -7.33 5.85 -5.44
C TYR A 126 -6.49 4.58 -5.34
N GLU A 127 -5.79 4.28 -6.42
CA GLU A 127 -4.82 3.20 -6.48
C GLU A 127 -3.70 3.59 -7.47
N PRO A 128 -2.44 3.74 -7.06
CA PRO A 128 -1.37 4.16 -7.96
C PRO A 128 -1.25 3.28 -9.22
N TRP A 129 -1.34 1.97 -9.05
CA TRP A 129 -1.44 1.02 -10.15
C TRP A 129 -2.69 0.16 -10.02
N GLY A 130 -2.80 -0.67 -9.00
CA GLY A 130 -3.84 -1.67 -8.80
C GLY A 130 -3.37 -3.06 -9.19
N TYR A 131 -2.59 -3.67 -8.29
CA TYR A 131 -2.13 -5.06 -8.50
C TYR A 131 -3.28 -6.06 -8.44
N THR A 132 -4.25 -5.86 -7.55
CA THR A 132 -5.37 -6.79 -7.37
C THR A 132 -6.21 -7.00 -8.63
N PRO A 133 -6.62 -5.97 -9.41
CA PRO A 133 -7.29 -6.20 -10.69
C PRO A 133 -6.36 -6.87 -11.73
N LEU A 134 -5.05 -6.55 -11.74
CA LEU A 134 -4.10 -7.21 -12.62
C LEU A 134 -3.92 -8.70 -12.26
N GLU A 135 -3.79 -9.02 -10.98
CA GLU A 135 -3.73 -10.40 -10.48
C GLU A 135 -5.01 -11.17 -10.85
N SER A 136 -6.17 -10.55 -10.72
CA SER A 136 -7.43 -11.17 -11.09
C SER A 136 -7.45 -11.59 -12.56
N ILE A 137 -7.09 -10.72 -13.47
CA ILE A 137 -7.05 -11.06 -14.89
C ILE A 137 -5.93 -12.06 -15.23
N ALA A 138 -4.82 -12.07 -14.46
CA ALA A 138 -3.77 -13.06 -14.62
C ALA A 138 -4.24 -14.48 -14.26
N PHE A 139 -5.21 -14.60 -13.36
CA PHE A 139 -5.93 -15.84 -13.06
C PHE A 139 -7.17 -16.05 -13.95
N SER A 140 -7.27 -15.30 -15.04
CA SER A 140 -8.38 -15.40 -16.00
C SER A 140 -9.75 -15.12 -15.37
N VAL A 141 -9.82 -14.23 -14.41
CA VAL A 141 -11.09 -13.79 -13.81
C VAL A 141 -11.46 -12.40 -14.38
N PRO A 142 -12.61 -12.27 -15.04
CA PRO A 142 -13.09 -10.99 -15.51
C PRO A 142 -13.19 -9.97 -14.38
N THR A 143 -12.87 -8.72 -14.65
CA THR A 143 -12.63 -7.73 -13.62
C THR A 143 -13.31 -6.40 -13.93
N VAL A 144 -13.86 -5.76 -12.91
CA VAL A 144 -14.33 -4.37 -12.94
C VAL A 144 -13.39 -3.50 -12.12
N THR A 145 -12.92 -2.42 -12.70
CA THR A 145 -12.05 -1.43 -12.03
C THR A 145 -12.52 -0.01 -12.36
N THR A 146 -11.77 1.02 -11.94
CA THR A 146 -12.13 2.42 -12.16
C THR A 146 -11.00 3.20 -12.83
N THR A 147 -11.34 4.36 -13.38
CA THR A 147 -10.39 5.33 -13.95
C THR A 147 -9.48 5.98 -12.90
N LEU A 148 -9.75 5.84 -11.59
CA LEU A 148 -8.89 6.33 -10.50
C LEU A 148 -7.83 5.30 -10.04
N ALA A 149 -7.78 4.13 -10.70
CA ALA A 149 -6.69 3.18 -10.59
C ALA A 149 -5.78 3.27 -11.82
N GLY A 150 -4.46 3.25 -11.64
CA GLY A 150 -3.50 3.31 -12.75
C GLY A 150 -3.70 2.17 -13.76
N PHE A 151 -4.02 0.97 -13.28
CA PHE A 151 -4.40 -0.16 -14.12
C PHE A 151 -5.65 0.12 -14.95
N GLY A 152 -6.69 0.72 -14.34
CA GLY A 152 -7.91 1.11 -15.05
C GLY A 152 -7.62 2.14 -16.13
N LEU A 153 -6.82 3.18 -15.84
CA LEU A 153 -6.40 4.16 -16.85
C LEU A 153 -5.56 3.53 -17.98
N TRP A 154 -4.75 2.53 -17.66
CA TRP A 154 -3.96 1.81 -18.65
C TRP A 154 -4.85 1.02 -19.60
N ILE A 155 -5.96 0.45 -19.12
CA ILE A 155 -6.98 -0.22 -19.94
C ILE A 155 -7.83 0.80 -20.72
N ASP A 156 -8.31 1.86 -20.08
CA ASP A 156 -9.22 2.86 -20.66
C ASP A 156 -8.64 3.56 -21.89
N ARG A 157 -7.31 3.67 -21.96
CA ARG A 157 -6.59 4.20 -23.14
C ARG A 157 -6.55 3.25 -24.33
N ARG A 158 -7.12 2.07 -24.20
CA ARG A 158 -7.16 1.02 -25.22
C ARG A 158 -8.60 0.87 -25.73
N GLU A 159 -8.77 0.07 -26.76
CA GLU A 159 -10.10 -0.35 -27.19
C GLU A 159 -10.78 -1.18 -26.09
N GLU A 160 -12.13 -1.19 -26.07
CA GLU A 160 -12.91 -2.00 -25.13
C GLU A 160 -12.39 -3.43 -25.09
N HIS A 161 -12.18 -3.92 -23.87
CA HIS A 161 -11.64 -5.26 -23.65
C HIS A 161 -12.69 -6.16 -22.97
N PRO A 162 -13.05 -7.32 -23.56
CA PRO A 162 -14.14 -8.15 -23.02
C PRO A 162 -13.90 -8.62 -21.56
N GLY A 163 -12.64 -8.80 -21.15
CA GLY A 163 -12.27 -9.33 -19.84
C GLY A 163 -12.15 -8.27 -18.73
N VAL A 164 -12.22 -6.96 -19.06
CA VAL A 164 -12.12 -5.89 -18.08
C VAL A 164 -13.11 -4.77 -18.40
N ALA A 165 -13.89 -4.40 -17.40
CA ALA A 165 -14.75 -3.21 -17.48
C ALA A 165 -14.14 -2.09 -16.62
N VAL A 166 -13.98 -0.90 -17.22
CA VAL A 166 -13.49 0.28 -16.52
C VAL A 166 -14.63 1.24 -16.30
N LEU A 167 -14.90 1.57 -15.04
CA LEU A 167 -15.92 2.55 -14.67
C LEU A 167 -15.29 3.93 -14.54
N CYS A 168 -15.90 4.94 -15.17
CA CYS A 168 -15.50 6.31 -14.97
C CYS A 168 -15.80 6.72 -13.53
N ARG A 169 -14.76 7.03 -12.74
CA ARG A 169 -14.87 7.50 -11.38
C ARG A 169 -14.19 8.85 -11.24
N GLU A 170 -14.87 9.78 -10.58
CA GLU A 170 -14.44 11.14 -10.32
C GLU A 170 -14.81 11.55 -8.89
N ASP A 171 -14.33 12.70 -8.43
CA ASP A 171 -14.78 13.28 -7.17
C ASP A 171 -16.27 13.64 -7.28
N GLY A 172 -17.10 13.00 -6.48
CA GLY A 172 -18.51 13.34 -6.35
C GLY A 172 -19.48 12.56 -7.24
N ASN A 173 -19.02 11.56 -8.04
CA ASN A 173 -19.89 10.67 -8.83
C ASN A 173 -20.13 9.28 -8.21
N ASP A 174 -20.09 9.18 -6.88
CA ASP A 174 -20.27 7.91 -6.17
C ASP A 174 -21.60 7.21 -6.51
N ASP A 175 -22.67 7.97 -6.74
CA ASP A 175 -23.99 7.44 -7.09
C ASP A 175 -24.02 6.79 -8.48
N GLU A 176 -23.38 7.40 -9.45
CA GLU A 176 -23.25 6.88 -10.81
C GLU A 176 -22.38 5.61 -10.81
N VAL A 177 -21.28 5.62 -10.05
CA VAL A 177 -20.40 4.46 -9.89
C VAL A 177 -21.13 3.29 -9.23
N ALA A 178 -21.90 3.54 -8.17
CA ALA A 178 -22.70 2.51 -7.51
C ALA A 178 -23.76 1.91 -8.49
N SER A 179 -24.40 2.74 -9.29
CA SER A 179 -25.35 2.28 -10.33
C SER A 179 -24.65 1.48 -11.42
N ALA A 180 -23.49 1.95 -11.89
CA ALA A 180 -22.70 1.25 -12.90
C ALA A 180 -22.17 -0.11 -12.42
N LEU A 181 -21.82 -0.23 -11.12
CA LEU A 181 -21.45 -1.50 -10.49
C LEU A 181 -22.64 -2.47 -10.48
N ALA A 182 -23.83 -2.01 -10.05
CA ALA A 182 -25.04 -2.82 -10.06
C ALA A 182 -25.36 -3.32 -11.47
N ASP A 183 -25.29 -2.44 -12.46
CA ASP A 183 -25.56 -2.79 -13.87
C ASP A 183 -24.50 -3.72 -14.45
N ALA A 184 -23.22 -3.58 -14.07
CA ALA A 184 -22.15 -4.48 -14.51
C ALA A 184 -22.37 -5.90 -13.99
N VAL A 185 -22.68 -6.05 -12.68
CA VAL A 185 -22.97 -7.36 -12.10
C VAL A 185 -24.26 -7.95 -12.67
N LEU A 186 -25.32 -7.15 -12.85
CA LEU A 186 -26.55 -7.62 -13.46
C LEU A 186 -26.31 -8.14 -14.87
N ARG A 187 -25.66 -7.37 -15.74
CA ARG A 187 -25.32 -7.82 -17.10
C ARG A 187 -24.49 -9.09 -17.10
N PHE A 188 -23.47 -9.16 -16.20
CA PHE A 188 -22.64 -10.34 -16.09
C PHE A 188 -23.45 -11.57 -15.66
N SER A 189 -24.38 -11.44 -14.72
CA SER A 189 -25.25 -12.52 -14.23
C SER A 189 -26.16 -13.10 -15.32
N GLN A 190 -26.43 -12.36 -16.38
CA GLN A 190 -27.29 -12.74 -17.49
C GLN A 190 -26.52 -13.38 -18.67
N LEU A 191 -25.16 -13.43 -18.57
CA LEU A 191 -24.36 -13.98 -19.65
C LEU A 191 -24.47 -15.50 -19.74
N GLU A 192 -24.42 -16.01 -20.96
CA GLU A 192 -24.26 -17.41 -21.24
C GLU A 192 -22.83 -17.89 -20.93
N ALA A 193 -22.68 -19.15 -20.53
CA ALA A 193 -21.39 -19.72 -20.11
C ALA A 193 -20.29 -19.54 -21.18
N ALA A 194 -20.64 -19.67 -22.48
CA ALA A 194 -19.68 -19.47 -23.57
C ALA A 194 -19.10 -18.05 -23.59
N ARG A 195 -19.92 -17.05 -23.29
CA ARG A 195 -19.46 -15.64 -23.22
C ARG A 195 -18.58 -15.38 -22.01
N VAL A 196 -18.92 -15.95 -20.87
CA VAL A 196 -18.08 -15.88 -19.66
C VAL A 196 -16.70 -16.50 -19.93
N GLU A 197 -16.66 -17.65 -20.62
CA GLU A 197 -15.39 -18.31 -20.97
C GLU A 197 -14.55 -17.50 -21.97
N GLU A 198 -15.21 -16.81 -22.91
CA GLU A 198 -14.54 -15.85 -23.79
C GLU A 198 -13.92 -14.69 -22.99
N MET A 199 -14.67 -14.12 -22.04
CA MET A 199 -14.18 -13.05 -21.17
C MET A 199 -13.00 -13.50 -20.30
N ARG A 200 -13.07 -14.73 -19.76
CA ARG A 200 -11.95 -15.32 -18.99
C ARG A 200 -10.68 -15.44 -19.83
N ARG A 201 -10.78 -15.96 -21.04
CA ARG A 201 -9.64 -16.06 -21.96
C ARG A 201 -9.08 -14.69 -22.32
N ALA A 202 -9.94 -13.73 -22.63
CA ALA A 202 -9.53 -12.37 -22.94
C ALA A 202 -8.81 -11.72 -21.76
N ALA A 203 -9.31 -11.86 -20.54
CA ALA A 203 -8.65 -11.37 -19.34
C ALA A 203 -7.24 -11.96 -19.17
N GLY A 204 -7.10 -13.27 -19.31
CA GLY A 204 -5.79 -13.95 -19.22
C GLY A 204 -4.81 -13.52 -20.32
N GLU A 205 -5.25 -13.31 -21.55
CA GLU A 205 -4.38 -12.80 -22.61
C GLU A 205 -3.94 -11.35 -22.35
N LEU A 206 -4.84 -10.50 -21.89
CA LEU A 206 -4.53 -9.12 -21.56
C LEU A 206 -3.46 -9.01 -20.44
N SER A 207 -3.52 -9.89 -19.43
CA SER A 207 -2.55 -9.86 -18.34
C SER A 207 -1.11 -10.04 -18.80
N LYS A 208 -0.89 -10.77 -19.91
CA LYS A 208 0.44 -10.99 -20.50
C LYS A 208 1.07 -9.70 -21.04
N GLU A 209 0.27 -8.68 -21.33
CA GLU A 209 0.77 -7.40 -21.77
C GLU A 209 1.33 -6.54 -20.63
N ALA A 210 0.92 -6.82 -19.40
CA ALA A 210 1.44 -6.19 -18.20
C ALA A 210 2.66 -6.92 -17.58
N LEU A 211 3.21 -7.92 -18.27
CA LEU A 211 4.44 -8.58 -17.81
C LEU A 211 5.62 -7.61 -17.83
N TRP A 212 6.47 -7.70 -16.84
CA TRP A 212 7.68 -6.89 -16.74
C TRP A 212 8.58 -6.98 -17.97
N SER A 213 8.64 -8.13 -18.63
CA SER A 213 9.38 -8.31 -19.88
C SER A 213 8.88 -7.41 -21.03
N ARG A 214 7.63 -6.94 -20.95
CA ARG A 214 7.05 -5.97 -21.90
C ARG A 214 7.12 -4.53 -21.38
N LEU A 215 6.70 -4.31 -20.14
CA LEU A 215 6.67 -2.98 -19.55
C LEU A 215 8.09 -2.39 -19.36
N PHE A 216 9.08 -3.23 -19.11
CA PHE A 216 10.46 -2.80 -18.89
C PHE A 216 11.06 -2.08 -20.10
N LYS A 217 10.62 -2.41 -21.32
CA LYS A 217 11.08 -1.71 -22.54
C LYS A 217 10.76 -0.22 -22.50
N ALA A 218 9.57 0.15 -22.00
CA ALA A 218 9.21 1.55 -21.84
C ALA A 218 10.08 2.27 -20.79
N TYR A 219 10.55 1.56 -19.76
CA TYR A 219 11.51 2.08 -18.80
C TYR A 219 12.89 2.28 -19.43
N GLU A 220 13.37 1.33 -20.23
CA GLU A 220 14.64 1.46 -20.96
C GLU A 220 14.64 2.70 -21.89
N GLU A 221 13.54 2.89 -22.63
CA GLU A 221 13.36 4.06 -23.49
C GLU A 221 13.33 5.36 -22.68
N ALA A 222 12.59 5.39 -21.56
CA ALA A 222 12.52 6.55 -20.68
C ALA A 222 13.87 6.88 -20.04
N TYR A 223 14.64 5.87 -19.63
CA TYR A 223 15.98 6.07 -19.08
C TYR A 223 16.96 6.58 -20.15
N ALA A 224 16.94 6.03 -21.37
CA ALA A 224 17.75 6.54 -22.46
C ALA A 224 17.44 8.02 -22.73
N GLN A 225 16.17 8.37 -22.87
CA GLN A 225 15.75 9.75 -23.06
C GLN A 225 16.13 10.67 -21.90
N ALA A 226 16.03 10.20 -20.65
CA ALA A 226 16.43 10.98 -19.48
C ALA A 226 17.94 11.25 -19.46
N ILE A 227 18.76 10.28 -19.85
CA ILE A 227 20.23 10.42 -19.97
C ILE A 227 20.57 11.40 -21.07
N ASP A 228 20.00 11.25 -22.27
CA ASP A 228 20.21 12.18 -23.39
C ASP A 228 19.85 13.62 -23.03
N ASN A 229 18.70 13.80 -22.34
CA ASN A 229 18.27 15.11 -21.88
C ASN A 229 19.17 15.69 -20.76
N ALA A 230 19.77 14.83 -19.92
CA ALA A 230 20.74 15.26 -18.92
C ALA A 230 22.03 15.73 -19.57
N ASP A 231 22.53 15.00 -20.55
CA ASP A 231 23.74 15.35 -21.31
C ASP A 231 23.57 16.67 -22.08
N VAL A 232 22.40 16.86 -22.72
CA VAL A 232 22.07 18.13 -23.39
C VAL A 232 22.05 19.28 -22.38
N ARG A 233 21.42 19.11 -21.22
CA ARG A 233 21.40 20.15 -20.18
C ARG A 233 22.77 20.46 -19.60
N MET A 234 23.61 19.46 -19.39
CA MET A 234 24.97 19.64 -18.88
C MET A 234 25.85 20.36 -19.92
N ASN A 235 25.73 20.02 -21.20
CA ASN A 235 26.46 20.66 -22.25
C ASN A 235 26.02 22.13 -22.45
N HIS A 236 24.73 22.44 -22.37
CA HIS A 236 24.22 23.82 -22.40
C HIS A 236 24.70 24.61 -21.18
N ALA A 237 24.62 24.06 -19.98
CA ALA A 237 25.10 24.73 -18.77
C ALA A 237 26.62 24.98 -18.82
N ALA A 238 27.41 24.06 -19.37
CA ALA A 238 28.84 24.22 -19.54
C ALA A 238 29.18 25.28 -20.62
N ALA A 239 28.40 25.35 -21.71
CA ALA A 239 28.57 26.37 -22.74
C ALA A 239 28.22 27.78 -22.25
N ASP A 240 27.12 27.89 -21.48
CA ASP A 240 26.68 29.17 -20.90
C ASP A 240 27.65 29.66 -19.82
N THR A 241 28.19 28.75 -18.99
CA THR A 241 29.18 29.11 -17.96
C THR A 241 30.56 29.47 -18.55
N ALA A 242 30.94 28.89 -19.67
CA ALA A 242 32.22 29.22 -20.33
C ALA A 242 32.23 30.62 -20.96
N GLN A 243 31.08 31.25 -21.18
CA GLN A 243 30.94 32.58 -21.78
C GLN A 243 30.71 33.69 -20.74
N LEU A 244 30.53 33.39 -19.47
CA LEU A 244 30.25 34.38 -18.45
C LEU A 244 31.50 34.73 -17.63
N PRO A 245 31.74 36.03 -17.33
CA PRO A 245 32.77 36.43 -16.38
C PRO A 245 32.49 35.80 -14.99
N GLU A 246 33.56 35.44 -14.28
CA GLU A 246 33.50 34.70 -12.99
C GLU A 246 32.52 35.31 -11.98
N GLN A 247 32.30 36.62 -12.02
CA GLN A 247 31.32 37.32 -11.19
C GLN A 247 29.87 37.08 -11.62
N GLN A 248 29.59 36.86 -12.92
CA GLN A 248 28.24 36.55 -13.40
C GLN A 248 27.87 35.10 -13.22
N VAL A 249 28.81 34.17 -13.22
CA VAL A 249 28.59 32.76 -12.89
C VAL A 249 28.04 32.65 -11.45
N LYS A 250 28.60 33.43 -10.52
CA LYS A 250 28.09 33.50 -9.14
C LYS A 250 26.65 34.01 -9.04
N LEU A 251 26.29 34.99 -9.91
CA LEU A 251 24.93 35.57 -9.93
C LEU A 251 23.91 34.61 -10.55
N VAL A 252 24.26 33.88 -11.61
CA VAL A 252 23.39 32.88 -12.25
C VAL A 252 23.09 31.73 -11.31
N TYR A 253 24.09 31.27 -10.55
CA TYR A 253 23.87 30.28 -9.50
C TYR A 253 22.98 30.78 -8.33
N GLN A 254 22.97 32.08 -8.05
CA GLN A 254 22.07 32.67 -7.07
C GLN A 254 20.64 32.86 -7.60
N VAL A 255 20.47 33.18 -8.88
CA VAL A 255 19.15 33.38 -9.51
C VAL A 255 18.44 32.05 -9.83
N LEU A 256 19.20 31.00 -10.12
CA LEU A 256 18.63 29.65 -10.36
C LEU A 256 18.32 28.87 -9.08
N ARG A 257 18.72 29.36 -7.90
CA ARG A 257 18.14 28.87 -6.67
C ARG A 257 16.79 29.59 -6.48
N PRO A 258 15.66 28.90 -6.51
CA PRO A 258 14.43 29.53 -6.07
C PRO A 258 14.71 30.11 -4.68
N GLU A 259 14.43 31.39 -4.49
CA GLU A 259 14.45 32.00 -3.16
C GLU A 259 13.59 31.11 -2.27
N ARG A 260 14.24 30.29 -1.48
CA ARG A 260 13.53 29.58 -0.41
C ARG A 260 13.00 30.71 0.47
N PRO A 261 11.69 30.74 0.76
CA PRO A 261 11.18 31.67 1.75
C PRO A 261 12.10 31.54 2.97
N ASP A 262 12.54 32.67 3.48
CA ASP A 262 13.42 32.74 4.65
C ASP A 262 12.60 32.33 5.87
N TRP A 263 12.37 31.03 5.98
CA TRP A 263 11.80 30.43 7.16
C TRP A 263 12.93 30.38 8.17
N SER A 264 13.06 31.41 8.99
CA SER A 264 13.83 31.31 10.22
C SER A 264 13.11 30.33 11.15
N ARG A 265 13.32 29.03 10.91
CA ARG A 265 13.07 28.02 11.91
C ARG A 265 14.12 28.24 12.99
N THR A 266 13.70 28.83 14.10
CA THR A 266 14.49 28.73 15.32
C THR A 266 14.38 27.29 15.78
N MET A 267 15.20 26.41 15.21
CA MET A 267 15.39 25.08 15.76
C MET A 267 16.29 25.26 16.98
N VAL A 268 15.76 25.01 18.14
CA VAL A 268 16.58 24.79 19.35
C VAL A 268 17.15 23.39 19.16
N GLU A 269 18.28 23.28 18.46
CA GLU A 269 19.03 22.03 18.37
C GLU A 269 19.60 21.73 19.76
N LYS A 270 19.28 20.55 20.25
CA LYS A 270 19.83 20.05 21.50
C LYS A 270 21.27 19.67 21.24
N ASN A 271 22.20 20.44 21.78
CA ASN A 271 23.62 20.21 21.59
C ASN A 271 24.03 18.99 22.43
N LEU A 272 24.28 17.86 21.76
CA LEU A 272 24.84 16.68 22.42
C LEU A 272 26.29 16.96 22.88
N PRO A 273 26.72 16.47 24.05
CA PRO A 273 28.13 16.50 24.44
C PRO A 273 29.02 15.89 23.34
N ASP A 274 30.24 16.42 23.19
CA ASP A 274 31.13 16.02 22.09
C ASP A 274 31.37 14.50 22.01
N ARG A 275 31.47 13.82 23.15
CA ARG A 275 31.65 12.36 23.23
C ARG A 275 30.40 11.58 22.76
N LEU A 276 29.22 12.20 22.78
CA LEU A 276 27.93 11.58 22.40
C LEU A 276 27.47 11.99 21.00
N ARG A 277 28.18 12.86 20.28
CA ARG A 277 27.84 13.25 18.89
C ARG A 277 27.65 12.08 17.92
N PRO A 278 28.41 10.97 18.04
CA PRO A 278 28.15 9.80 17.20
C PRO A 278 26.72 9.27 17.23
N LEU A 279 25.98 9.47 18.33
CA LEU A 279 24.57 9.09 18.43
C LEU A 279 23.69 9.86 17.44
N GLU A 280 24.02 11.12 17.16
CA GLU A 280 23.28 11.95 16.21
C GLU A 280 23.46 11.46 14.77
N GLU A 281 24.71 11.15 14.37
CA GLU A 281 24.99 10.58 13.06
C GLU A 281 24.29 9.22 12.86
N LEU A 282 24.33 8.37 13.89
CA LEU A 282 23.64 7.08 13.88
C LEU A 282 22.13 7.25 13.76
N ALA A 283 21.52 8.20 14.50
CA ALA A 283 20.10 8.44 14.50
C ALA A 283 19.55 8.92 13.14
N HIS A 284 20.35 9.72 12.41
CA HIS A 284 19.98 10.25 11.10
C HIS A 284 20.33 9.34 9.93
N ASN A 285 20.87 8.16 10.17
CA ASN A 285 21.21 7.21 9.11
C ASN A 285 20.45 5.90 9.30
N LEU A 286 19.77 5.42 8.27
CA LEU A 286 18.98 4.19 8.30
C LEU A 286 19.76 2.93 8.67
N TRP A 287 21.09 2.97 8.64
CA TRP A 287 21.95 1.85 9.01
C TRP A 287 21.57 1.23 10.37
N TRP A 288 21.14 2.05 11.33
CA TRP A 288 20.67 1.58 12.64
C TRP A 288 19.47 0.63 12.55
N CYS A 289 18.59 0.75 11.55
CA CYS A 289 17.35 -0.04 11.45
C CYS A 289 17.63 -1.54 11.31
N TRP A 290 18.68 -1.89 10.58
CA TRP A 290 19.05 -3.29 10.34
C TRP A 290 20.29 -3.74 11.11
N ASN A 291 20.93 -2.86 11.87
CA ASN A 291 22.05 -3.22 12.72
C ASN A 291 21.59 -3.45 14.17
N PRO A 292 21.62 -4.71 14.67
CA PRO A 292 21.17 -5.02 16.03
C PRO A 292 21.94 -4.22 17.09
N GLY A 293 23.27 -4.11 16.96
CA GLY A 293 24.10 -3.38 17.92
C GLY A 293 23.75 -1.91 18.05
N ALA A 294 23.32 -1.26 16.95
CA ALA A 294 22.86 0.13 17.00
C ALA A 294 21.50 0.26 17.69
N ARG A 295 20.59 -0.70 17.49
CA ARG A 295 19.29 -0.72 18.20
C ARG A 295 19.47 -0.95 19.69
N ASP A 296 20.30 -1.93 20.06
CA ASP A 296 20.59 -2.25 21.44
C ASP A 296 21.24 -1.07 22.17
N LEU A 297 22.10 -0.30 21.47
CA LEU A 297 22.73 0.91 21.98
C LEU A 297 21.69 1.97 22.39
N PHE A 298 20.68 2.25 21.54
CA PHE A 298 19.61 3.21 21.88
C PHE A 298 18.73 2.69 23.01
N GLU A 299 18.41 1.40 23.03
CA GLU A 299 17.60 0.78 24.08
C GLU A 299 18.31 0.78 25.43
N GLU A 300 19.65 0.60 25.49
CA GLU A 300 20.45 0.63 26.73
C GLU A 300 20.46 2.02 27.38
N ILE A 301 20.31 3.09 26.60
CA ILE A 301 20.29 4.46 27.14
C ILE A 301 19.08 4.67 28.06
N ASP A 302 17.89 4.34 27.63
CA ASP A 302 16.62 4.45 28.38
C ASP A 302 15.56 3.59 27.68
N PRO A 303 15.33 2.33 28.14
CA PRO A 303 14.36 1.41 27.52
C PRO A 303 12.94 1.93 27.50
N ASP A 304 12.52 2.63 28.58
CA ASP A 304 11.15 3.17 28.69
C ASP A 304 10.94 4.34 27.73
N LEU A 305 11.91 5.23 27.64
CA LEU A 305 11.86 6.35 26.71
C LEU A 305 11.96 5.86 25.25
N TRP A 306 12.80 4.84 24.99
CA TRP A 306 12.94 4.22 23.68
C TRP A 306 11.60 3.69 23.16
N ASN A 307 10.86 2.97 24.00
CA ASN A 307 9.54 2.48 23.65
C ASN A 307 8.51 3.60 23.48
N ARG A 308 8.51 4.62 24.37
CA ARG A 308 7.62 5.77 24.28
C ARG A 308 7.85 6.66 23.06
N SER A 309 9.09 6.72 22.57
CA SER A 309 9.44 7.41 21.30
C SER A 309 9.16 6.57 20.05
N GLU A 310 8.39 5.48 20.19
CA GLU A 310 8.08 4.54 19.10
C GLU A 310 9.35 4.01 18.42
N ARG A 311 10.43 3.87 19.19
CA ARG A 311 11.77 3.46 18.71
C ARG A 311 12.31 4.37 17.59
N ASN A 312 11.94 5.63 17.61
CA ASN A 312 12.46 6.65 16.71
C ASN A 312 13.69 7.32 17.36
N PRO A 313 14.92 7.06 16.87
CA PRO A 313 16.13 7.54 17.54
C PRO A 313 16.26 9.06 17.54
N ILE A 314 15.73 9.77 16.55
CA ILE A 314 15.74 11.25 16.49
C ILE A 314 14.84 11.78 17.60
N ALA A 315 13.57 11.36 17.65
CA ALA A 315 12.63 11.77 18.70
C ALA A 315 13.12 11.34 20.10
N PHE A 316 13.74 10.17 20.19
CA PHE A 316 14.36 9.67 21.42
C PHE A 316 15.46 10.61 21.93
N LEU A 317 16.42 11.00 21.07
CA LEU A 317 17.48 11.91 21.43
C LEU A 317 16.95 13.29 21.85
N ASP A 318 15.92 13.80 21.19
CA ASP A 318 15.25 15.06 21.53
C ASP A 318 14.61 15.03 22.91
N LEU A 319 14.11 13.89 23.34
CA LEU A 319 13.41 13.71 24.61
C LEU A 319 14.35 13.37 25.79
N LEU A 320 15.61 12.98 25.53
CA LEU A 320 16.58 12.66 26.58
C LEU A 320 16.84 13.87 27.49
N SER A 321 16.85 13.65 28.80
CA SER A 321 17.17 14.71 29.75
C SER A 321 18.65 15.09 29.72
N VAL A 322 18.94 16.37 29.98
CA VAL A 322 20.32 16.86 30.10
C VAL A 322 21.11 16.11 31.18
N ASN A 323 20.45 15.70 32.25
CA ASN A 323 21.10 14.90 33.31
C ASN A 323 21.51 13.52 32.80
N ARG A 324 20.64 12.88 32.03
CA ARG A 324 20.96 11.57 31.44
C ARG A 324 22.14 11.65 30.47
N LEU A 325 22.18 12.69 29.65
CA LEU A 325 23.32 12.94 28.75
C LEU A 325 24.65 13.11 29.53
N LYS A 326 24.62 13.84 30.65
CA LYS A 326 25.82 13.96 31.52
C LYS A 326 26.24 12.68 32.21
N GLU A 327 25.29 11.79 32.52
CA GLU A 327 25.60 10.47 33.07
C GLU A 327 26.29 9.59 32.02
N LEU A 328 25.72 9.54 30.80
CA LEU A 328 26.26 8.76 29.67
C LEU A 328 27.68 9.24 29.28
N GLU A 329 27.92 10.55 29.30
CA GLU A 329 29.26 11.11 29.02
C GLU A 329 30.33 10.66 30.01
N ARG A 330 29.93 10.19 31.19
CA ARG A 330 30.82 9.69 32.26
C ARG A 330 30.86 8.18 32.37
N ASP A 331 29.98 7.49 31.65
CA ASP A 331 29.87 6.04 31.66
C ASP A 331 30.86 5.44 30.64
N GLU A 332 32.03 5.12 31.10
CA GLU A 332 33.10 4.53 30.25
C GLU A 332 32.64 3.23 29.55
N ARG A 333 31.78 2.44 30.18
CA ARG A 333 31.25 1.21 29.58
C ARG A 333 30.36 1.52 28.38
N PHE A 334 29.45 2.48 28.54
CA PHE A 334 28.59 2.94 27.48
C PHE A 334 29.43 3.57 26.34
N LEU A 335 30.41 4.39 26.66
CA LEU A 335 31.26 5.03 25.67
C LEU A 335 32.05 4.03 24.82
N VAL A 336 32.57 2.96 25.44
CA VAL A 336 33.24 1.87 24.70
C VAL A 336 32.25 1.17 23.74
N LEU A 337 31.02 0.93 24.18
CA LEU A 337 29.97 0.35 23.30
C LEU A 337 29.64 1.29 22.15
N LEU A 338 29.41 2.57 22.41
CA LEU A 338 29.16 3.60 21.41
C LEU A 338 30.30 3.66 20.39
N ASP A 339 31.55 3.72 20.83
CA ASP A 339 32.71 3.77 19.95
C ASP A 339 32.80 2.51 19.06
N ALA A 340 32.48 1.33 19.58
CA ALA A 340 32.49 0.08 18.83
C ALA A 340 31.37 0.07 17.72
N VAL A 341 30.15 0.47 18.07
CA VAL A 341 29.05 0.56 17.12
C VAL A 341 29.32 1.63 16.08
N TYR A 342 29.82 2.78 16.48
CA TYR A 342 30.17 3.85 15.56
C TYR A 342 31.31 3.49 14.61
N ALA A 343 32.31 2.76 15.07
CA ALA A 343 33.37 2.24 14.21
C ALA A 343 32.81 1.31 13.12
N GLN A 344 31.88 0.42 13.46
CA GLN A 344 31.20 -0.43 12.48
C GLN A 344 30.42 0.40 11.44
N PHE A 345 29.69 1.41 11.90
CA PHE A 345 28.98 2.34 11.03
C PHE A 345 29.94 3.07 10.07
N ARG A 346 31.02 3.63 10.59
CA ARG A 346 32.03 4.32 9.77
C ARG A 346 32.72 3.39 8.77
N SER A 347 32.98 2.14 9.15
CA SER A 347 33.51 1.12 8.24
C SER A 347 32.53 0.88 7.09
N TYR A 348 31.26 0.64 7.39
CA TYR A 348 30.23 0.45 6.40
C TYR A 348 30.09 1.67 5.45
N MET A 349 30.04 2.89 5.99
CA MET A 349 29.93 4.11 5.20
C MET A 349 31.19 4.42 4.35
N SER A 350 32.35 3.86 4.71
CA SER A 350 33.60 4.02 3.96
C SER A 350 33.81 2.99 2.86
N GLU A 351 32.99 1.93 2.81
CA GLU A 351 33.04 0.93 1.76
C GLU A 351 32.73 1.59 0.41
N LYS A 352 33.69 1.49 -0.50
CA LYS A 352 33.48 1.95 -1.88
C LYS A 352 32.87 0.80 -2.66
N PRO A 353 31.70 0.99 -3.26
CA PRO A 353 31.13 -0.03 -4.14
C PRO A 353 32.12 -0.33 -5.28
N ASP A 354 32.22 -1.61 -5.62
CA ASP A 354 32.99 -2.02 -6.79
C ASP A 354 32.48 -1.25 -8.03
N PRO A 355 33.35 -0.55 -8.77
CA PRO A 355 32.95 0.17 -9.98
C PRO A 355 32.27 -0.72 -11.03
N ALA A 356 32.54 -2.03 -11.01
CA ALA A 356 31.93 -3.02 -11.90
C ALA A 356 30.51 -3.43 -11.47
N THR A 357 30.11 -3.11 -10.23
CA THR A 357 28.75 -3.44 -9.73
C THR A 357 27.74 -2.49 -10.35
N PRO A 358 26.66 -3.00 -10.96
CA PRO A 358 25.59 -2.16 -11.50
C PRO A 358 25.02 -1.25 -10.43
N LYS A 359 24.90 0.05 -10.72
CA LYS A 359 24.21 0.98 -9.85
C LYS A 359 22.72 0.80 -10.03
N ILE A 360 22.03 0.37 -8.98
CA ILE A 360 20.58 0.19 -8.97
C ILE A 360 19.99 1.30 -8.08
N ALA A 361 19.08 2.11 -8.63
CA ALA A 361 18.29 3.06 -7.88
C ALA A 361 16.84 2.58 -7.85
N TYR A 362 16.27 2.52 -6.65
CA TYR A 362 14.86 2.21 -6.45
C TYR A 362 14.14 3.46 -5.98
N PHE A 363 13.11 3.85 -6.71
CA PHE A 363 12.27 5.00 -6.37
C PHE A 363 10.88 4.52 -6.02
N SER A 364 10.42 4.82 -4.82
CA SER A 364 9.06 4.54 -4.37
C SER A 364 8.57 5.67 -3.47
N MET A 365 7.29 5.97 -3.55
CA MET A 365 6.62 6.85 -2.57
C MET A 365 6.08 6.07 -1.38
N GLU A 366 6.20 4.75 -1.38
CA GLU A 366 5.69 3.84 -0.35
C GLU A 366 6.83 3.11 0.38
N TYR A 367 7.79 3.87 0.91
CA TYR A 367 8.80 3.30 1.79
C TYR A 367 8.21 3.07 3.18
N GLY A 368 7.82 1.84 3.48
CA GLY A 368 7.44 1.41 4.82
C GLY A 368 8.67 1.16 5.73
N LEU A 369 9.62 2.10 5.78
CA LEU A 369 10.89 1.87 6.47
C LEU A 369 10.80 2.15 7.97
N HIS A 370 10.48 3.35 8.39
CA HIS A 370 10.31 3.72 9.79
C HIS A 370 9.68 5.12 9.93
N ALA A 371 9.00 5.37 11.06
CA ALA A 371 8.36 6.66 11.36
C ALA A 371 9.36 7.85 11.48
N SER A 372 10.67 7.57 11.66
CA SER A 372 11.72 8.60 11.65
C SER A 372 12.01 9.17 10.26
N LEU A 373 11.59 8.48 9.21
CA LEU A 373 11.64 8.98 7.85
C LEU A 373 10.30 9.64 7.51
N LYS A 374 10.10 10.84 7.99
CA LYS A 374 9.05 11.70 7.46
C LYS A 374 9.57 12.30 6.16
N ILE A 375 9.06 11.79 5.05
CA ILE A 375 9.12 12.44 3.74
C ILE A 375 8.04 13.51 3.70
#